data_52bef2f888dd12506c5600d02b38e92d
#
_entry.id   52bef2f888dd12506c5600d02b38e92d
#
_cell.length_a   1.000
_cell.length_b   1.000
_cell.length_c   1.000
_cell.angle_alpha   90.00
_cell.angle_beta   90.00
_cell.angle_gamma   90.00
#
_symmetry.space_group_name_H-M   'P 1'
#
loop_
_entity.id
_entity.type
_entity.pdbx_description
1 polymer ?
#
loop_
_entity_poly.entity_id
_entity_poly.type
_entity_poly.pdbx_seq_one_letter_code
_entity_poly.pdbx_strand_id
1 'polypeptide(L)'
;MQFKLQGIFVCLEKLNRGSELFYKTTRLVYNKSMKKEDIRSQIKLKFSKDRSFFGKGTVMLLEEIDKCGNVRTACENCGFSYSKGWTILKRCEGGLGYKIVERHQGGKSGGKAEVTDEGRKLMMIYKELLEETSDYAEKRFREMMAENGLSVKGE
;
A
#
# COMPACT_ATOMS: atom_id res chain seq x y z
N MET A 1 17.72 20.62 18.78
CA MET A 1 17.63 19.36 18.00
C MET A 1 16.64 19.40 16.84
N GLN A 2 15.74 20.39 16.78
CA GLN A 2 14.72 20.60 15.74
C GLN A 2 15.28 21.08 14.39
N PHE A 3 16.37 21.83 14.37
CA PHE A 3 16.97 22.40 13.14
C PHE A 3 17.67 21.40 12.22
N LYS A 4 18.10 20.24 12.74
CA LYS A 4 18.77 19.20 11.92
C LYS A 4 17.78 18.39 11.06
N LEU A 5 16.53 18.28 11.48
CA LEU A 5 15.50 17.54 10.73
C LEU A 5 14.94 18.36 9.55
N GLN A 6 14.84 19.70 9.69
CA GLN A 6 14.45 20.58 8.58
C GLN A 6 15.46 20.58 7.44
N GLY A 7 16.76 20.52 7.74
CA GLY A 7 17.81 20.45 6.71
C GLY A 7 17.80 19.14 5.90
N ILE A 8 17.44 18.03 6.52
CA ILE A 8 17.31 16.72 5.85
C ILE A 8 16.05 16.72 4.97
N PHE A 9 14.96 17.33 5.42
CA PHE A 9 13.70 17.43 4.66
C PHE A 9 13.88 18.27 3.38
N VAL A 10 14.55 19.43 3.47
CA VAL A 10 14.85 20.30 2.32
C VAL A 10 15.83 19.64 1.34
N CYS A 11 16.77 18.81 1.82
CA CYS A 11 17.69 18.07 0.95
C CYS A 11 16.99 16.91 0.22
N LEU A 12 15.99 16.28 0.84
CA LEU A 12 15.20 15.20 0.26
C LEU A 12 14.17 15.72 -0.77
N GLU A 13 13.68 16.94 -0.65
CA GLU A 13 12.80 17.57 -1.65
C GLU A 13 13.46 17.80 -3.01
N LYS A 14 14.80 17.85 -3.06
CA LYS A 14 15.58 17.96 -4.31
C LYS A 14 15.86 16.60 -4.98
N LEU A 15 15.64 15.49 -4.29
CA LEU A 15 15.71 14.15 -4.85
C LEU A 15 14.36 13.81 -5.49
N ASN A 16 14.41 13.41 -6.75
CA ASN A 16 13.30 13.04 -7.62
C ASN A 16 12.13 12.39 -6.85
N ARG A 17 11.00 13.11 -6.68
CA ARG A 17 9.82 12.74 -5.89
C ARG A 17 9.14 11.41 -6.28
N GLY A 18 9.59 10.77 -7.36
CA GLY A 18 9.05 9.50 -7.87
C GLY A 18 9.88 8.28 -7.55
N SER A 19 10.98 8.37 -6.79
CA SER A 19 11.81 7.18 -6.50
C SER A 19 11.30 6.43 -5.28
N GLU A 20 11.14 5.11 -5.43
CA GLU A 20 10.78 4.18 -4.33
C GLU A 20 11.70 4.34 -3.10
N LEU A 21 12.95 4.75 -3.33
CA LEU A 21 13.93 5.04 -2.29
C LEU A 21 13.59 6.29 -1.47
N PHE A 22 13.05 7.35 -2.10
CA PHE A 22 12.62 8.57 -1.43
C PHE A 22 11.51 8.26 -0.42
N TYR A 23 10.47 7.54 -0.85
CA TYR A 23 9.34 7.16 0.00
C TYR A 23 9.74 6.21 1.14
N LYS A 24 10.60 5.22 0.88
CA LYS A 24 11.12 4.32 1.91
C LYS A 24 11.95 5.05 2.96
N THR A 25 12.79 5.99 2.55
CA THR A 25 13.66 6.75 3.46
C THR A 25 12.85 7.72 4.32
N THR A 26 11.90 8.46 3.72
CA THR A 26 11.03 9.40 4.45
C THR A 26 10.17 8.65 5.47
N ARG A 27 9.60 7.52 5.09
CA ARG A 27 8.79 6.67 5.98
C ARG A 27 9.61 6.06 7.12
N LEU A 28 10.85 5.63 6.87
CA LEU A 28 11.74 5.11 7.91
C LEU A 28 12.12 6.19 8.93
N VAL A 29 12.45 7.40 8.48
CA VAL A 29 12.79 8.52 9.37
C VAL A 29 11.57 8.96 10.19
N TYR A 30 10.39 9.05 9.56
CA TYR A 30 9.14 9.42 10.21
C TYR A 30 8.72 8.39 11.26
N ASN A 31 8.69 7.09 10.90
CA ASN A 31 8.33 6.01 11.84
C ASN A 31 9.35 5.83 12.99
N LYS A 32 10.63 6.16 12.78
CA LYS A 32 11.67 6.04 13.80
C LYS A 32 11.60 7.13 14.88
N SER A 33 10.99 8.28 14.57
CA SER A 33 10.85 9.39 15.52
C SER A 33 9.58 9.31 16.38
N MET A 34 8.65 8.39 16.07
CA MET A 34 7.36 8.28 16.74
C MET A 34 7.35 7.15 17.77
N LYS A 35 6.94 7.46 18.99
CA LYS A 35 6.71 6.44 20.01
C LYS A 35 5.49 5.60 19.66
N LYS A 36 5.48 4.34 20.10
CA LYS A 36 4.37 3.39 19.86
C LYS A 36 3.05 3.84 20.49
N GLU A 37 3.14 4.69 21.50
CA GLU A 37 2.02 5.19 22.31
C GLU A 37 1.34 6.45 21.71
N ASP A 38 1.95 7.08 20.69
CA ASP A 38 1.38 8.28 20.08
C ASP A 38 0.10 7.96 19.30
N ILE A 39 -0.93 8.80 19.48
CA ILE A 39 -2.18 8.71 18.70
C ILE A 39 -1.89 9.08 17.25
N ARG A 40 -2.45 8.32 16.30
CA ARG A 40 -2.22 8.47 14.85
C ARG A 40 -3.51 8.36 14.07
N SER A 41 -3.57 9.09 12.97
CA SER A 41 -4.61 8.87 11.97
C SER A 41 -4.32 7.61 11.15
N GLN A 42 -5.36 6.92 10.67
CA GLN A 42 -5.23 5.77 9.77
C GLN A 42 -6.21 5.87 8.62
N ILE A 43 -5.68 5.75 7.40
CA ILE A 43 -6.49 5.75 6.18
C ILE A 43 -6.66 4.31 5.66
N LYS A 44 -7.87 3.97 5.28
CA LYS A 44 -8.21 2.73 4.57
C LYS A 44 -8.66 3.06 3.14
N LEU A 45 -7.70 3.09 2.23
CA LEU A 45 -7.98 3.35 0.82
C LEU A 45 -8.63 2.14 0.15
N LYS A 46 -9.62 2.37 -0.69
CA LYS A 46 -10.25 1.36 -1.55
C LYS A 46 -10.70 2.01 -2.86
N PHE A 47 -10.56 1.30 -3.97
CA PHE A 47 -11.20 1.69 -5.23
C PHE A 47 -12.54 0.99 -5.38
N SER A 48 -13.55 1.75 -5.78
CA SER A 48 -14.94 1.27 -5.87
C SER A 48 -15.59 1.78 -7.15
N LYS A 49 -16.52 0.97 -7.68
CA LYS A 49 -17.65 1.40 -8.50
C LYS A 49 -18.90 1.29 -7.61
N ASP A 50 -19.84 0.41 -7.94
CA ASP A 50 -20.96 0.12 -7.06
C ASP A 50 -20.52 -0.57 -5.76
N ARG A 51 -19.46 -1.40 -5.86
CA ARG A 51 -18.84 -2.09 -4.72
C ARG A 51 -17.32 -1.93 -4.76
N SER A 52 -16.71 -1.97 -3.59
CA SER A 52 -15.25 -1.95 -3.48
C SER A 52 -14.64 -3.19 -4.15
N PHE A 53 -13.71 -2.97 -5.07
CA PHE A 53 -13.06 -4.03 -5.83
C PHE A 53 -11.54 -4.11 -5.64
N PHE A 54 -10.87 -3.02 -5.23
CA PHE A 54 -9.43 -2.97 -5.03
C PHE A 54 -9.09 -2.37 -3.66
N GLY A 55 -8.07 -2.90 -3.00
CA GLY A 55 -7.61 -2.42 -1.71
C GLY A 55 -6.40 -3.20 -1.21
N LYS A 56 -6.02 -3.00 0.05
CA LYS A 56 -4.82 -3.59 0.67
C LYS A 56 -4.69 -5.09 0.43
N GLY A 57 -5.79 -5.86 0.59
CA GLY A 57 -5.74 -7.31 0.40
C GLY A 57 -5.48 -7.73 -1.05
N THR A 58 -5.95 -6.93 -2.05
CA THR A 58 -5.65 -7.14 -3.46
C THR A 58 -4.17 -6.87 -3.74
N VAL A 59 -3.63 -5.77 -3.22
CA VAL A 59 -2.20 -5.43 -3.37
C VAL A 59 -1.31 -6.52 -2.77
N MET A 60 -1.58 -6.96 -1.54
CA MET A 60 -0.83 -8.05 -0.90
C MET A 60 -0.81 -9.31 -1.76
N LEU A 61 -1.96 -9.70 -2.29
CA LEU A 61 -2.07 -10.90 -3.14
C LEU A 61 -1.30 -10.75 -4.45
N LEU A 62 -1.38 -9.59 -5.10
CA LEU A 62 -0.66 -9.33 -6.35
C LEU A 62 0.86 -9.30 -6.12
N GLU A 63 1.34 -8.70 -5.05
CA GLU A 63 2.76 -8.70 -4.66
C GLU A 63 3.30 -10.12 -4.46
N GLU A 64 2.52 -10.97 -3.79
CA GLU A 64 2.93 -12.36 -3.59
C GLU A 64 2.87 -13.19 -4.88
N ILE A 65 1.88 -12.95 -5.78
CA ILE A 65 1.85 -13.57 -7.11
C ILE A 65 3.10 -13.15 -7.92
N ASP A 66 3.46 -11.89 -7.89
CA ASP A 66 4.62 -11.36 -8.63
C ASP A 66 5.95 -11.98 -8.12
N LYS A 67 6.04 -12.30 -6.84
CA LYS A 67 7.21 -12.95 -6.23
C LYS A 67 7.29 -14.45 -6.50
N CYS A 68 6.18 -15.18 -6.33
CA CYS A 68 6.19 -16.65 -6.35
C CYS A 68 5.68 -17.28 -7.65
N GLY A 69 5.08 -16.49 -8.55
CA GLY A 69 4.57 -16.96 -9.84
C GLY A 69 3.40 -17.95 -9.75
N ASN A 70 2.72 -18.06 -8.61
CA ASN A 70 1.64 -19.02 -8.38
C ASN A 70 0.57 -18.51 -7.45
N VAL A 71 -0.71 -18.54 -7.88
CA VAL A 71 -1.84 -18.00 -7.09
C VAL A 71 -2.07 -18.78 -5.80
N ARG A 72 -1.90 -20.10 -5.80
CA ARG A 72 -2.12 -20.94 -4.60
C ARG A 72 -1.11 -20.56 -3.51
N THR A 73 0.18 -20.59 -3.85
CA THR A 73 1.27 -20.22 -2.94
C THR A 73 1.12 -18.79 -2.45
N ALA A 74 0.77 -17.86 -3.34
CA ALA A 74 0.52 -16.46 -2.96
C ALA A 74 -0.63 -16.32 -1.95
N CYS A 75 -1.73 -17.09 -2.13
CA CYS A 75 -2.82 -17.11 -1.16
C CYS A 75 -2.36 -17.62 0.21
N GLU A 76 -1.60 -18.72 0.24
CA GLU A 76 -1.05 -19.31 1.46
C GLU A 76 -0.16 -18.30 2.20
N ASN A 77 0.76 -17.65 1.49
CA ASN A 77 1.64 -16.60 2.05
C ASN A 77 0.87 -15.40 2.62
N CYS A 78 -0.27 -15.05 2.01
CA CYS A 78 -1.15 -13.98 2.49
C CYS A 78 -2.09 -14.41 3.63
N GLY A 79 -2.12 -15.69 4.02
CA GLY A 79 -3.10 -16.24 4.95
C GLY A 79 -4.53 -16.26 4.38
N PHE A 80 -4.67 -16.38 3.06
CA PHE A 80 -5.97 -16.48 2.38
C PHE A 80 -6.26 -17.91 1.97
N SER A 81 -7.53 -18.32 2.06
CA SER A 81 -7.95 -19.52 1.33
C SER A 81 -7.86 -19.28 -0.18
N TYR A 82 -7.61 -20.34 -0.95
CA TYR A 82 -7.55 -20.26 -2.41
C TYR A 82 -8.83 -19.65 -3.02
N SER A 83 -10.01 -20.05 -2.50
CA SER A 83 -11.30 -19.49 -2.92
C SER A 83 -11.41 -17.98 -2.66
N LYS A 84 -10.87 -17.50 -1.53
CA LYS A 84 -10.84 -16.07 -1.20
C LYS A 84 -9.93 -15.32 -2.16
N GLY A 85 -8.75 -15.84 -2.46
CA GLY A 85 -7.83 -15.22 -3.44
C GLY A 85 -8.49 -15.09 -4.82
N TRP A 86 -9.15 -16.15 -5.29
CA TRP A 86 -9.92 -16.12 -6.54
C TRP A 86 -11.03 -15.08 -6.54
N THR A 87 -11.77 -14.97 -5.45
CA THR A 87 -12.84 -13.98 -5.28
C THR A 87 -12.28 -12.56 -5.33
N ILE A 88 -11.11 -12.31 -4.72
CA ILE A 88 -10.42 -11.02 -4.78
C ILE A 88 -10.04 -10.69 -6.22
N LEU A 89 -9.36 -11.59 -6.94
CA LEU A 89 -8.94 -11.36 -8.32
C LEU A 89 -10.12 -11.15 -9.26
N LYS A 90 -11.14 -12.02 -9.22
CA LYS A 90 -12.35 -11.88 -10.05
C LYS A 90 -13.09 -10.56 -9.81
N ARG A 91 -13.20 -10.14 -8.53
CA ARG A 91 -13.84 -8.88 -8.18
C ARG A 91 -13.05 -7.69 -8.72
N CYS A 92 -11.74 -7.75 -8.62
CA CYS A 92 -10.86 -6.72 -9.13
C CYS A 92 -10.97 -6.61 -10.66
N GLU A 93 -10.78 -7.70 -11.37
CA GLU A 93 -10.88 -7.77 -12.85
C GLU A 93 -12.28 -7.35 -13.34
N GLY A 94 -13.34 -7.76 -12.65
CA GLY A 94 -14.71 -7.34 -12.95
C GLY A 94 -14.96 -5.84 -12.73
N GLY A 95 -14.35 -5.25 -11.71
CA GLY A 95 -14.42 -3.81 -11.47
C GLY A 95 -13.65 -2.99 -12.51
N LEU A 96 -12.52 -3.49 -12.97
CA LEU A 96 -11.64 -2.83 -13.94
C LEU A 96 -12.09 -3.04 -15.39
N GLY A 97 -12.64 -4.21 -15.72
CA GLY A 97 -12.97 -4.60 -17.09
C GLY A 97 -11.81 -5.20 -17.85
N TYR A 98 -10.64 -5.42 -17.20
CA TYR A 98 -9.46 -6.06 -17.79
C TYR A 98 -8.76 -6.96 -16.76
N LYS A 99 -7.87 -7.83 -17.26
CA LYS A 99 -7.11 -8.75 -16.41
C LYS A 99 -5.93 -8.06 -15.74
N ILE A 100 -5.71 -8.43 -14.47
CA ILE A 100 -4.54 -8.01 -13.69
C ILE A 100 -3.57 -9.16 -13.41
N VAL A 101 -3.98 -10.40 -13.69
CA VAL A 101 -3.16 -11.60 -13.59
C VAL A 101 -3.38 -12.47 -14.81
N GLU A 102 -2.31 -12.76 -15.53
CA GLU A 102 -2.27 -13.80 -16.57
C GLU A 102 -1.98 -15.16 -15.94
N ARG A 103 -2.58 -16.21 -16.51
CA ARG A 103 -2.48 -17.58 -16.01
C ARG A 103 -2.21 -18.53 -17.12
N HIS A 104 -1.20 -19.32 -16.93
CA HIS A 104 -0.86 -20.41 -17.84
C HIS A 104 -1.24 -21.74 -17.19
N GLN A 105 -1.97 -22.58 -17.94
CA GLN A 105 -2.30 -23.92 -17.47
C GLN A 105 -1.00 -24.71 -17.25
N GLY A 106 -0.76 -25.17 -16.04
CA GLY A 106 0.40 -25.96 -15.67
C GLY A 106 0.02 -27.42 -15.42
N GLY A 107 0.97 -28.31 -15.66
CA GLY A 107 0.87 -29.72 -15.32
C GLY A 107 0.89 -29.99 -13.80
N LYS A 108 1.53 -31.11 -13.38
CA LYS A 108 1.54 -31.62 -11.97
C LYS A 108 2.01 -30.62 -10.90
N SER A 109 2.73 -29.55 -11.23
CA SER A 109 3.25 -28.54 -10.28
C SER A 109 2.35 -27.32 -10.06
N GLY A 110 1.14 -27.30 -10.64
CA GLY A 110 0.24 -26.13 -10.59
C GLY A 110 0.50 -25.11 -11.73
N GLY A 111 -0.49 -24.24 -12.01
CA GLY A 111 -0.41 -23.24 -13.07
C GLY A 111 0.52 -22.09 -12.70
N LYS A 112 1.28 -21.58 -13.69
CA LYS A 112 2.04 -20.34 -13.56
C LYS A 112 1.09 -19.15 -13.61
N ALA A 113 1.36 -18.13 -12.81
CA ALA A 113 0.61 -16.88 -12.81
C ALA A 113 1.57 -15.69 -12.80
N GLU A 114 1.27 -14.68 -13.58
CA GLU A 114 2.06 -13.46 -13.67
C GLU A 114 1.13 -12.25 -13.53
N VAL A 115 1.56 -11.24 -12.79
CA VAL A 115 0.85 -9.96 -12.72
C VAL A 115 1.05 -9.23 -14.04
N THR A 116 -0.02 -8.71 -14.64
CA THR A 116 0.06 -7.92 -15.87
C THR A 116 0.71 -6.56 -15.61
N ASP A 117 1.15 -5.88 -16.67
CA ASP A 117 1.69 -4.52 -16.55
C ASP A 117 0.64 -3.54 -16.02
N GLU A 118 -0.62 -3.71 -16.40
CA GLU A 118 -1.75 -2.95 -15.86
C GLU A 118 -1.93 -3.22 -14.37
N GLY A 119 -1.79 -4.48 -13.94
CA GLY A 119 -1.83 -4.87 -12.54
C GLY A 119 -0.70 -4.21 -11.72
N ARG A 120 0.52 -4.19 -12.25
CA ARG A 120 1.67 -3.51 -11.61
C ARG A 120 1.47 -2.01 -11.52
N LYS A 121 1.02 -1.36 -12.60
CA LYS A 121 0.70 0.08 -12.61
C LYS A 121 -0.36 0.42 -11.59
N LEU A 122 -1.42 -0.40 -11.49
CA LEU A 122 -2.49 -0.18 -10.52
C LEU A 122 -2.03 -0.34 -9.06
N MET A 123 -1.16 -1.31 -8.79
CA MET A 123 -0.53 -1.45 -7.47
C MET A 123 0.31 -0.22 -7.11
N MET A 124 1.08 0.31 -8.05
CA MET A 124 1.90 1.51 -7.86
C MET A 124 1.03 2.72 -7.54
N ILE A 125 0.00 2.99 -8.37
CA ILE A 125 -0.97 4.07 -8.14
C ILE A 125 -1.63 3.96 -6.76
N TYR A 126 -2.03 2.74 -6.36
CA TYR A 126 -2.63 2.52 -5.05
C TYR A 126 -1.67 2.86 -3.90
N LYS A 127 -0.42 2.42 -4.00
CA LYS A 127 0.59 2.65 -2.96
C LYS A 127 0.92 4.13 -2.82
N GLU A 128 1.16 4.81 -3.93
CA GLU A 128 1.45 6.25 -3.96
C GLU A 128 0.27 7.04 -3.37
N LEU A 129 -0.94 6.80 -3.85
CA LEU A 129 -2.13 7.49 -3.35
C LEU A 129 -2.40 7.21 -1.87
N LEU A 130 -2.19 5.97 -1.39
CA LEU A 130 -2.34 5.65 0.02
C LEU A 130 -1.30 6.38 0.88
N GLU A 131 -0.05 6.48 0.41
CA GLU A 131 1.02 7.18 1.11
C GLU A 131 0.73 8.68 1.19
N GLU A 132 0.49 9.34 0.06
CA GLU A 132 0.18 10.76 0.00
C GLU A 132 -1.03 11.15 0.88
N THR A 133 -2.11 10.36 0.79
CA THR A 133 -3.31 10.61 1.59
C THR A 133 -3.09 10.35 3.07
N SER A 134 -2.27 9.35 3.44
CA SER A 134 -1.94 9.05 4.82
C SER A 134 -1.07 10.14 5.44
N ASP A 135 -0.09 10.65 4.71
CA ASP A 135 0.80 11.73 5.16
C ASP A 135 0.02 13.04 5.33
N TYR A 136 -0.85 13.36 4.37
CA TYR A 136 -1.73 14.51 4.49
C TYR A 136 -2.66 14.42 5.70
N ALA A 137 -3.32 13.27 5.87
CA ALA A 137 -4.25 13.04 6.97
C ALA A 137 -3.54 13.11 8.33
N GLU A 138 -2.35 12.53 8.46
CA GLU A 138 -1.57 12.56 9.70
C GLU A 138 -1.12 13.99 10.04
N LYS A 139 -0.62 14.74 9.04
CA LYS A 139 -0.25 16.15 9.21
C LYS A 139 -1.45 16.96 9.68
N ARG A 140 -2.58 16.86 8.98
CA ARG A 140 -3.79 17.62 9.30
C ARG A 140 -4.39 17.23 10.66
N PHE A 141 -4.35 15.95 11.00
CA PHE A 141 -4.76 15.45 12.30
C PHE A 141 -3.97 16.11 13.44
N ARG A 142 -2.64 16.18 13.33
CA ARG A 142 -1.79 16.82 14.34
C ARG A 142 -2.06 18.31 14.46
N GLU A 143 -2.25 19.00 13.35
CA GLU A 143 -2.62 20.42 13.34
C GLU A 143 -3.95 20.63 14.09
N MET A 144 -4.98 19.84 13.75
CA MET A 144 -6.30 19.94 14.37
C MET A 144 -6.26 19.60 15.87
N MET A 145 -5.46 18.61 16.29
CA MET A 145 -5.27 18.31 17.71
C MET A 145 -4.65 19.51 18.45
N ALA A 146 -3.61 20.11 17.87
CA ALA A 146 -2.95 21.29 18.46
C ALA A 146 -3.88 22.50 18.51
N GLU A 147 -4.63 22.79 17.43
CA GLU A 147 -5.61 23.89 17.36
C GLU A 147 -6.68 23.78 18.46
N ASN A 148 -7.02 22.56 18.88
CA ASN A 148 -8.01 22.28 19.93
C ASN A 148 -7.40 22.00 21.30
N GLY A 149 -6.11 22.23 21.50
CA GLY A 149 -5.42 22.03 22.77
C GLY A 149 -5.30 20.57 23.22
N LEU A 150 -5.42 19.61 22.26
CA LEU A 150 -5.32 18.19 22.52
C LEU A 150 -3.89 17.68 22.26
N SER A 151 -3.41 16.74 23.09
CA SER A 151 -2.11 16.11 22.90
C SER A 151 -2.21 14.83 22.06
N VAL A 152 -1.26 14.64 21.13
CA VAL A 152 -1.09 13.40 20.38
C VAL A 152 -0.11 12.43 21.04
N LYS A 153 0.56 12.87 22.12
CA LYS A 153 1.50 12.03 22.88
C LYS A 153 0.71 11.21 23.91
N GLY A 154 0.99 9.93 23.99
CA GLY A 154 0.60 9.10 25.11
C GLY A 154 1.36 9.58 26.38
N GLU A 155 0.65 9.71 27.47
CA GLU A 155 1.22 10.01 28.79
C GLU A 155 2.10 8.85 29.27
#